data_32162b055b4b386f910d1602cc640f47
#
_entry.id   32162b055b4b386f910d1602cc640f47
#
_cell.length_a   1.000
_cell.length_b   1.000
_cell.length_c   1.000
_cell.angle_alpha   90.00
_cell.angle_beta   90.00
_cell.angle_gamma   90.00
#
_symmetry.space_group_name_H-M   'P 1'
#
loop_
_entity.id
_entity.type
_entity.pdbx_description
1 polymer ?
#
loop_
_entity_poly.entity_id
_entity_poly.type
_entity_poly.pdbx_seq_one_letter_code
_entity_poly.pdbx_strand_id
1 'polypeptide(L)'
;MKEMKFYTQEEVEDLLIGKKGTPERDRYEEQLDLFLIGDAIKQARQAKNLTQEDLGKLVGVQKAQISRIENGKNLTFATVIKLFKAMGLSARL
;
A
#
# COMPACT_ATOMS: atom_id res chain seq x y z
N MET A 1 0.68 13.67 17.50
CA MET A 1 0.21 12.42 16.92
C MET A 1 0.27 12.51 15.41
N LYS A 2 0.74 11.46 14.82
CA LYS A 2 0.90 11.44 13.38
C LYS A 2 -0.44 11.21 12.70
N GLU A 3 -0.83 12.13 11.84
CA GLU A 3 -2.04 11.94 11.08
C GLU A 3 -1.90 10.80 10.10
N MET A 4 -2.96 10.03 9.97
CA MET A 4 -2.99 9.00 8.96
C MET A 4 -3.24 9.65 7.61
N LYS A 5 -2.36 9.38 6.70
CA LYS A 5 -2.45 9.96 5.37
C LYS A 5 -2.93 8.91 4.37
N PHE A 6 -4.02 9.23 3.68
CA PHE A 6 -4.52 8.39 2.61
C PHE A 6 -4.07 9.00 1.29
N TYR A 7 -3.65 8.13 0.39
CA TYR A 7 -3.11 8.57 -0.88
C TYR A 7 -4.19 8.65 -1.94
N THR A 8 -4.12 9.68 -2.77
CA THR A 8 -4.92 9.75 -3.99
C THR A 8 -4.36 8.74 -4.98
N GLN A 9 -5.10 8.47 -6.05
CA GLN A 9 -4.59 7.60 -7.09
C GLN A 9 -3.30 8.16 -7.69
N GLU A 10 -3.27 9.45 -7.95
CA GLU A 10 -2.09 10.09 -8.51
C GLU A 10 -0.89 9.93 -7.60
N GLU A 11 -1.09 10.12 -6.30
CA GLU A 11 -0.01 9.94 -5.33
C GLU A 11 0.47 8.49 -5.30
N VAL A 12 -0.45 7.53 -5.39
CA VAL A 12 -0.08 6.12 -5.42
C VAL A 12 0.69 5.80 -6.69
N GLU A 13 0.27 6.33 -7.82
CA GLU A 13 0.99 6.14 -9.06
C GLU A 13 2.40 6.72 -8.98
N ASP A 14 2.55 7.91 -8.42
CA ASP A 14 3.86 8.52 -8.24
C ASP A 14 4.76 7.66 -7.36
N LEU A 15 4.21 7.07 -6.31
CA LEU A 15 4.98 6.22 -5.42
C LEU A 15 5.38 4.90 -6.07
N LEU A 16 4.49 4.32 -6.88
CA LEU A 16 4.74 3.01 -7.48
C LEU A 16 5.57 3.09 -8.75
N ILE A 17 5.32 4.10 -9.57
CA ILE A 17 6.03 4.26 -10.83
C ILE A 17 7.34 5.01 -10.63
N GLY A 18 7.36 5.87 -9.63
CA GLY A 18 8.52 6.67 -9.32
C GLY A 18 8.65 7.88 -10.20
N LYS A 19 9.49 8.79 -9.77
CA LYS A 19 9.82 9.97 -10.57
C LYS A 19 11.08 9.68 -11.35
N LYS A 20 11.23 10.37 -12.45
CA LYS A 20 12.38 10.18 -13.30
C LYS A 20 13.67 10.58 -12.62
N GLY A 21 14.69 9.74 -12.76
CA GLY A 21 16.01 9.97 -12.22
C GLY A 21 16.99 9.01 -12.86
N THR A 22 18.15 8.78 -12.21
CA THR A 22 19.07 7.76 -12.67
C THR A 22 18.53 6.39 -12.32
N PRO A 23 18.83 5.35 -13.12
CA PRO A 23 18.33 4.01 -12.83
C PRO A 23 18.65 3.51 -11.43
N GLU A 24 19.85 3.79 -10.93
CA GLU A 24 20.24 3.36 -9.60
C GLU A 24 19.46 4.06 -8.52
N ARG A 25 19.28 5.37 -8.66
CA ARG A 25 18.55 6.17 -7.71
C ARG A 25 17.07 5.82 -7.74
N ASP A 26 16.54 5.61 -8.93
CA ASP A 26 15.12 5.22 -9.06
C ASP A 26 14.84 3.90 -8.37
N ARG A 27 15.76 2.94 -8.47
CA ARG A 27 15.60 1.65 -7.81
C ARG A 27 15.58 1.79 -6.30
N TYR A 28 16.45 2.61 -5.76
CA TYR A 28 16.50 2.84 -4.32
C TYR A 28 15.23 3.52 -3.82
N GLU A 29 14.80 4.55 -4.51
CA GLU A 29 13.58 5.28 -4.16
C GLU A 29 12.37 4.40 -4.28
N GLU A 30 12.33 3.54 -5.30
CA GLU A 30 11.23 2.60 -5.49
C GLU A 30 11.08 1.66 -4.29
N GLN A 31 12.18 1.15 -3.76
CA GLN A 31 12.13 0.28 -2.59
C GLN A 31 11.61 1.01 -1.36
N LEU A 32 12.04 2.25 -1.17
CA LEU A 32 11.52 3.07 -0.07
C LEU A 32 10.04 3.34 -0.23
N ASP A 33 9.61 3.65 -1.44
CA ASP A 33 8.22 3.94 -1.72
C ASP A 33 7.33 2.72 -1.45
N LEU A 34 7.79 1.54 -1.82
CA LEU A 34 7.05 0.31 -1.55
C LEU A 34 6.91 0.07 -0.05
N PHE A 35 7.96 0.33 0.71
CA PHE A 35 7.89 0.21 2.15
C PHE A 35 6.88 1.20 2.74
N LEU A 36 6.88 2.43 2.26
CA LEU A 36 5.95 3.46 2.74
C LEU A 36 4.51 3.10 2.39
N ILE A 37 4.28 2.56 1.21
CA ILE A 37 2.95 2.10 0.80
C ILE A 37 2.48 0.98 1.69
N GLY A 38 3.35 0.01 1.98
CA GLY A 38 3.03 -1.09 2.88
C GLY A 38 2.64 -0.59 4.25
N ASP A 39 3.39 0.37 4.77
CA ASP A 39 3.09 0.97 6.08
C ASP A 39 1.75 1.71 6.05
N ALA A 40 1.46 2.42 4.97
CA ALA A 40 0.19 3.11 4.82
C ALA A 40 -0.99 2.13 4.83
N ILE A 41 -0.82 0.98 4.18
CA ILE A 41 -1.83 -0.07 4.19
C ILE A 41 -2.05 -0.57 5.61
N LYS A 42 -0.97 -0.81 6.34
CA LYS A 42 -1.05 -1.27 7.72
C LYS A 42 -1.77 -0.26 8.60
N GLN A 43 -1.43 1.02 8.47
CA GLN A 43 -2.06 2.07 9.26
C GLN A 43 -3.54 2.19 8.93
N ALA A 44 -3.90 2.13 7.66
CA ALA A 44 -5.29 2.18 7.23
C ALA A 44 -6.08 1.00 7.79
N ARG A 45 -5.49 -0.19 7.75
CA ARG A 45 -6.10 -1.39 8.31
C ARG A 45 -6.38 -1.22 9.80
N GLN A 46 -5.37 -0.76 10.53
CA GLN A 46 -5.49 -0.56 11.97
C GLN A 46 -6.54 0.50 12.30
N ALA A 47 -6.63 1.55 11.50
CA ALA A 47 -7.65 2.60 11.70
C ALA A 47 -9.06 2.07 11.49
N LYS A 48 -9.21 1.02 10.69
CA LYS A 48 -10.50 0.37 10.46
C LYS A 48 -10.75 -0.78 11.44
N ASN A 49 -9.87 -0.98 12.41
CA ASN A 49 -9.96 -2.05 13.40
C ASN A 49 -9.99 -3.44 12.77
N LEU A 50 -9.23 -3.61 11.68
CA LEU A 50 -9.14 -4.87 11.00
C LEU A 50 -7.83 -5.56 11.34
N THR A 51 -7.88 -6.87 11.53
CA THR A 51 -6.65 -7.68 11.63
C THR A 51 -6.13 -7.98 10.24
N GLN A 52 -4.91 -8.46 10.15
CA GLN A 52 -4.37 -8.94 8.87
C GLN A 52 -5.24 -10.05 8.28
N GLU A 53 -5.76 -10.90 9.14
CA GLU A 53 -6.66 -11.97 8.72
C GLU A 53 -7.96 -11.41 8.17
N ASP A 54 -8.53 -10.41 8.85
CA ASP A 54 -9.77 -9.78 8.39
C ASP A 54 -9.58 -9.17 7.00
N LEU A 55 -8.48 -8.44 6.81
CA LEU A 55 -8.22 -7.81 5.53
C LEU A 55 -7.98 -8.88 4.45
N GLY A 56 -7.27 -9.94 4.80
CA GLY A 56 -7.06 -11.05 3.87
C GLY A 56 -8.37 -11.65 3.40
N LYS A 57 -9.32 -11.85 4.30
CA LYS A 57 -10.64 -12.38 3.95
C LYS A 57 -11.40 -11.45 3.01
N LEU A 58 -11.29 -10.15 3.22
CA LEU A 58 -11.96 -9.17 2.37
C LEU A 58 -11.46 -9.21 0.92
N VAL A 59 -10.18 -9.49 0.74
CA VAL A 59 -9.59 -9.48 -0.61
C VAL A 59 -9.28 -10.87 -1.14
N GLY A 60 -9.55 -11.92 -0.35
CA GLY A 60 -9.37 -13.28 -0.80
C GLY A 60 -7.94 -13.79 -0.78
N VAL A 61 -7.13 -13.32 0.17
CA VAL A 61 -5.74 -13.77 0.30
C VAL A 61 -5.45 -14.19 1.74
N GLN A 62 -4.34 -14.87 1.92
CA GLN A 62 -3.92 -15.36 3.22
C GLN A 62 -3.35 -14.24 4.09
N LYS A 63 -3.45 -14.40 5.40
CA LYS A 63 -2.87 -13.47 6.37
C LYS A 63 -1.38 -13.25 6.09
N ALA A 64 -0.65 -14.30 5.78
CA ALA A 64 0.79 -14.19 5.50
C ALA A 64 1.07 -13.27 4.31
N GLN A 65 0.18 -13.28 3.34
CA GLN A 65 0.34 -12.41 2.17
C GLN A 65 0.09 -10.95 2.54
N ILE A 66 -0.89 -10.68 3.39
CA ILE A 66 -1.10 -9.32 3.88
C ILE A 66 0.13 -8.84 4.64
N SER A 67 0.71 -9.70 5.48
CA SER A 67 1.93 -9.35 6.21
C SER A 67 3.06 -8.95 5.26
N ARG A 68 3.25 -9.70 4.19
CA ARG A 68 4.29 -9.38 3.19
C ARG A 68 4.02 -8.06 2.51
N ILE A 69 2.77 -7.81 2.15
CA ILE A 69 2.36 -6.56 1.51
C ILE A 69 2.64 -5.38 2.44
N GLU A 70 2.32 -5.51 3.70
CA GLU A 70 2.55 -4.45 4.68
C GLU A 70 4.04 -4.19 4.93
N ASN A 71 4.87 -5.15 4.57
CA ASN A 71 6.32 -4.99 4.63
C ASN A 71 6.92 -4.56 3.29
N GLY A 72 6.09 -4.16 2.35
CA GLY A 72 6.54 -3.65 1.07
C GLY A 72 6.92 -4.73 0.06
N LYS A 73 6.52 -5.98 0.30
CA LYS A 73 6.85 -7.09 -0.59
C LYS A 73 5.65 -7.47 -1.44
N ASN A 74 5.92 -7.89 -2.67
CA ASN A 74 4.88 -8.35 -3.59
C ASN A 74 3.79 -7.32 -3.84
N LEU A 75 4.15 -6.04 -3.82
CA LEU A 75 3.22 -4.97 -4.09
C LEU A 75 3.09 -4.73 -5.58
N THR A 76 1.85 -4.70 -6.06
CA THR A 76 1.53 -4.21 -7.39
C THR A 76 0.51 -3.09 -7.23
N PHE A 77 0.43 -2.24 -8.23
CA PHE A 77 -0.53 -1.15 -8.21
C PHE A 77 -1.96 -1.67 -8.04
N ALA A 78 -2.29 -2.72 -8.78
CA ALA A 78 -3.62 -3.31 -8.70
C ALA A 78 -3.93 -3.83 -7.29
N THR A 79 -2.95 -4.47 -6.64
CA THR A 79 -3.13 -4.97 -5.29
C THR A 79 -3.35 -3.85 -4.29
N VAL A 80 -2.58 -2.77 -4.40
CA VAL A 80 -2.73 -1.62 -3.51
C VAL A 80 -4.12 -1.02 -3.62
N ILE A 81 -4.58 -0.80 -4.85
CA ILE A 81 -5.92 -0.26 -5.08
C ILE A 81 -6.99 -1.18 -4.52
N LYS A 82 -6.85 -2.48 -4.75
CA LYS A 82 -7.79 -3.47 -4.26
C LYS A 82 -7.89 -3.43 -2.73
N LEU A 83 -6.76 -3.32 -2.05
CA LEU A 83 -6.74 -3.26 -0.59
C LEU A 83 -7.40 -2.00 -0.06
N PHE A 84 -7.09 -0.85 -0.64
CA PHE A 84 -7.72 0.39 -0.21
C PHE A 84 -9.23 0.38 -0.45
N LYS A 85 -9.66 -0.15 -1.59
CA LYS A 85 -11.10 -0.27 -1.85
C LYS A 85 -11.78 -1.21 -0.86
N ALA A 86 -11.14 -2.32 -0.51
CA ALA A 86 -11.69 -3.27 0.44
C ALA A 86 -11.84 -2.64 1.82
N MET A 87 -10.99 -1.69 2.16
CA MET A 87 -11.08 -0.97 3.43
C MET A 87 -12.03 0.22 3.37
N GLY A 88 -12.73 0.41 2.26
CA GLY A 88 -13.68 1.50 2.11
C GLY A 88 -13.04 2.84 1.83
N LEU A 89 -11.77 2.85 1.45
CA LEU A 89 -11.08 4.08 1.13
C LEU A 89 -11.19 4.37 -0.36
N SER A 90 -11.40 5.65 -0.65
CA SER A 90 -11.59 6.05 -2.03
C SER A 90 -10.24 6.24 -2.70
N ALA A 91 -9.91 5.35 -3.61
CA ALA A 91 -8.82 5.60 -4.55
C ALA A 91 -9.48 6.14 -5.80
N ARG A 92 -9.66 7.43 -5.87
CA ARG A 92 -10.25 8.01 -7.05
C ARG A 92 -9.28 8.03 -8.19
N LEU A 93 -9.73 7.49 -9.26
CA LEU A 93 -9.03 7.58 -10.51
C LEU A 93 -9.31 8.91 -11.17
#